data_e8bfa670824837ecf2ee3a869ed53797
#
_entry.id   e8bfa670824837ecf2ee3a869ed53797
#
_cell.length_a   1.000
_cell.length_b   1.000
_cell.length_c   1.000
_cell.angle_alpha   90.00
_cell.angle_beta   90.00
_cell.angle_gamma   90.00
#
_symmetry.space_group_name_H-M   'P 1'
#
loop_
_entity.id
_entity.type
_entity.pdbx_description
1 polymer ?
#
loop_
_entity_poly.entity_id
_entity_poly.type
_entity_poly.pdbx_seq_one_letter_code
_entity_poly.pdbx_strand_id
1 'polypeptide(L)'
;MLRAMDSAVSGLRAHQNKLDVIGNNIANVNTFGFKSQSYSFKEAMYQTSTTSTKGSENAGGVNAAQYGYGSMMGSISTDMSASTPTYVGGLNASVDGEGFFITFPKSTGNVAVADMKKTDFDYTRVGQFNIDGNGYLTDANGNFVYGFRPDAVENPTKFDGELVAIKVPSAVIGADFDNDSLQLTNVKINSLGEISGTVKSTDKDKDGKTVSIGKVAIATFQNPEGLSKKGSFYYGAAE
;
A
#
# COMPACT_ATOMS: atom_id res chain seq x y z
N MET A 1 14.02 11.69 45.16
CA MET A 1 13.42 12.76 44.33
C MET A 1 13.86 12.67 42.86
N LEU A 2 15.14 12.46 42.55
CA LEU A 2 15.60 12.35 41.14
C LEU A 2 14.88 11.25 40.35
N ARG A 3 14.69 10.06 40.94
CA ARG A 3 13.99 8.94 40.28
C ARG A 3 12.53 9.26 39.88
N ALA A 4 11.83 9.98 40.75
CA ALA A 4 10.45 10.39 40.49
C ALA A 4 10.40 11.42 39.35
N MET A 5 11.41 12.30 39.26
CA MET A 5 11.55 13.25 38.14
C MET A 5 11.87 12.52 36.84
N ASP A 6 12.79 11.57 36.88
CA ASP A 6 13.14 10.77 35.68
C ASP A 6 11.93 9.99 35.15
N SER A 7 11.15 9.36 36.06
CA SER A 7 9.92 8.66 35.68
C SER A 7 8.87 9.63 35.10
N ALA A 8 8.71 10.81 35.65
CA ALA A 8 7.80 11.83 35.14
C ALA A 8 8.22 12.33 33.75
N VAL A 9 9.53 12.59 33.57
CA VAL A 9 10.08 13.05 32.27
C VAL A 9 9.90 11.96 31.19
N SER A 10 10.16 10.69 31.53
CA SER A 10 9.95 9.58 30.60
C SER A 10 8.49 9.46 30.17
N GLY A 11 7.55 9.59 31.11
CA GLY A 11 6.12 9.61 30.84
C GLY A 11 5.71 10.78 29.93
N LEU A 12 6.20 11.99 30.21
CA LEU A 12 5.93 13.17 29.37
C LEU A 12 6.42 12.98 27.94
N ARG A 13 7.64 12.47 27.75
CA ARG A 13 8.19 12.18 26.40
C ARG A 13 7.36 11.13 25.67
N ALA A 14 6.94 10.07 26.37
CA ALA A 14 6.12 9.02 25.77
C ALA A 14 4.74 9.56 25.35
N HIS A 15 4.11 10.43 26.14
CA HIS A 15 2.87 11.10 25.76
C HIS A 15 3.06 12.12 24.64
N GLN A 16 4.16 12.86 24.61
CA GLN A 16 4.49 13.75 23.49
C GLN A 16 4.58 12.98 22.18
N ASN A 17 5.34 11.90 22.13
CA ASN A 17 5.44 11.04 20.92
C ASN A 17 4.06 10.49 20.50
N LYS A 18 3.19 10.14 21.45
CA LYS A 18 1.81 9.74 21.13
C LYS A 18 1.02 10.88 20.48
N LEU A 19 1.17 12.11 21.02
CA LEU A 19 0.49 13.28 20.44
C LEU A 19 0.99 13.58 19.04
N ASP A 20 2.29 13.37 18.75
CA ASP A 20 2.86 13.54 17.39
C ASP A 20 2.22 12.55 16.42
N VAL A 21 2.02 11.29 16.82
CA VAL A 21 1.32 10.29 15.98
C VAL A 21 -0.14 10.66 15.76
N ILE A 22 -0.84 11.10 16.81
CA ILE A 22 -2.25 11.55 16.70
C ILE A 22 -2.34 12.78 15.79
N GLY A 23 -1.44 13.75 15.96
CA GLY A 23 -1.38 14.95 15.13
C GLY A 23 -1.19 14.61 13.65
N ASN A 24 -0.31 13.66 13.35
CA ASN A 24 -0.12 13.16 11.98
C ASN A 24 -1.40 12.50 11.44
N ASN A 25 -2.10 11.67 12.22
CA ASN A 25 -3.35 11.06 11.80
C ASN A 25 -4.42 12.11 11.48
N ILE A 26 -4.54 13.15 12.32
CA ILE A 26 -5.51 14.24 12.12
C ILE A 26 -5.14 15.06 10.87
N ALA A 27 -3.85 15.38 10.69
CA ALA A 27 -3.40 16.14 9.53
C ALA A 27 -3.69 15.43 8.21
N ASN A 28 -3.68 14.09 8.20
CA ASN A 28 -3.86 13.28 7.02
C ASN A 28 -5.24 12.63 6.92
N VAL A 29 -6.24 13.08 7.68
CA VAL A 29 -7.60 12.48 7.66
C VAL A 29 -8.26 12.55 6.28
N ASN A 30 -7.95 13.57 5.48
CA ASN A 30 -8.44 13.76 4.13
C ASN A 30 -7.47 13.30 3.04
N THR A 31 -6.33 12.70 3.40
CA THR A 31 -5.35 12.19 2.44
C THR A 31 -5.79 10.82 1.93
N PHE A 32 -5.95 10.67 0.62
CA PHE A 32 -6.33 9.40 0.00
C PHE A 32 -5.30 8.31 0.28
N GLY A 33 -5.78 7.12 0.64
CA GLY A 33 -4.94 5.97 0.92
C GLY A 33 -4.09 6.08 2.18
N PHE A 34 -4.28 7.12 2.99
CA PHE A 34 -3.60 7.23 4.28
C PHE A 34 -4.05 6.11 5.21
N LYS A 35 -3.10 5.53 5.90
CA LYS A 35 -3.33 4.50 6.93
C LYS A 35 -2.93 5.05 8.28
N SER A 36 -3.88 5.04 9.22
CA SER A 36 -3.69 5.56 10.55
C SER A 36 -2.64 4.77 11.32
N GLN A 37 -1.94 5.43 12.21
CA GLN A 37 -0.96 4.81 13.07
C GLN A 37 -1.44 4.84 14.51
N SER A 38 -1.23 3.75 15.24
CA SER A 38 -1.48 3.65 16.66
C SER A 38 -0.16 3.55 17.43
N TYR A 39 -0.11 4.25 18.57
CA TYR A 39 1.05 4.28 19.46
C TYR A 39 0.77 3.49 20.70
N SER A 40 1.60 2.51 21.01
CA SER A 40 1.53 1.74 22.24
C SER A 40 2.63 2.15 23.23
N PHE A 41 2.33 2.03 24.51
CA PHE A 41 3.29 2.22 25.59
C PHE A 41 3.84 0.87 26.05
N LYS A 42 5.06 0.88 26.52
CA LYS A 42 5.63 -0.20 27.32
C LYS A 42 6.25 0.34 28.59
N GLU A 43 6.29 -0.48 29.60
CA GLU A 43 6.95 -0.16 30.86
C GLU A 43 8.48 -0.05 30.66
N ALA A 44 9.09 0.88 31.39
CA ALA A 44 10.53 0.96 31.49
C ALA A 44 11.06 -0.09 32.47
N MET A 45 12.36 -0.11 32.68
CA MET A 45 13.03 -1.05 33.59
C MET A 45 12.53 -0.89 35.02
N TYR A 46 12.58 -1.99 35.77
CA TYR A 46 12.32 -2.03 37.20
C TYR A 46 13.61 -2.26 37.99
N GLN A 47 13.70 -1.62 39.14
CA GLN A 47 14.73 -1.91 40.15
C GLN A 47 14.08 -2.64 41.32
N THR A 48 14.61 -3.82 41.65
CA THR A 48 14.16 -4.59 42.81
C THR A 48 14.85 -4.04 44.05
N SER A 49 14.04 -3.57 45.03
CA SER A 49 14.51 -3.15 46.36
C SER A 49 14.57 -4.32 47.32
N THR A 50 13.57 -5.18 47.28
CA THR A 50 13.49 -6.38 48.10
C THR A 50 13.09 -7.55 47.20
N THR A 51 13.80 -8.65 47.29
CA THR A 51 13.49 -9.90 46.56
C THR A 51 12.34 -10.63 47.29
N SER A 52 11.53 -11.36 46.51
CA SER A 52 10.51 -12.24 47.10
C SER A 52 11.17 -13.41 47.81
N THR A 53 10.66 -13.78 48.95
CA THR A 53 11.07 -14.98 49.70
C THR A 53 9.90 -15.93 49.79
N LYS A 54 10.17 -17.23 49.60
CA LYS A 54 9.18 -18.29 49.79
C LYS A 54 8.92 -18.43 51.28
N GLY A 55 7.65 -18.44 51.70
CA GLY A 55 7.29 -18.79 53.06
C GLY A 55 7.68 -20.22 53.43
N SER A 56 7.89 -20.46 54.74
CA SER A 56 8.06 -21.79 55.33
C SER A 56 6.91 -22.09 56.26
N GLU A 57 6.83 -23.33 56.77
CA GLU A 57 5.76 -23.72 57.72
C GLU A 57 5.62 -22.80 58.96
N ASN A 58 6.70 -22.13 59.35
CA ASN A 58 6.76 -21.28 60.52
C ASN A 58 6.99 -19.79 60.23
N ALA A 59 7.13 -19.41 58.97
CA ALA A 59 7.36 -18.01 58.56
C ALA A 59 6.64 -17.69 57.28
N GLY A 60 5.92 -16.56 57.22
CA GLY A 60 5.28 -16.05 56.00
C GLY A 60 6.29 -15.63 54.96
N GLY A 61 5.95 -15.82 53.66
CA GLY A 61 6.72 -15.30 52.56
C GLY A 61 6.59 -13.77 52.40
N VAL A 62 7.60 -13.12 51.88
CA VAL A 62 7.60 -11.68 51.58
C VAL A 62 7.54 -11.45 50.10
N ASN A 63 6.66 -10.58 49.63
CA ASN A 63 6.55 -10.20 48.26
C ASN A 63 7.69 -9.27 47.84
N ALA A 64 8.06 -9.30 46.55
CA ALA A 64 9.06 -8.40 45.98
C ALA A 64 8.55 -6.94 46.03
N ALA A 65 9.43 -6.03 46.45
CA ALA A 65 9.21 -4.59 46.33
C ALA A 65 10.09 -4.06 45.17
N GLN A 66 9.43 -3.49 44.14
CA GLN A 66 10.10 -3.03 42.91
C GLN A 66 9.68 -1.60 42.58
N TYR A 67 10.63 -0.82 42.09
CA TYR A 67 10.40 0.54 41.58
C TYR A 67 10.55 0.58 40.09
N GLY A 68 9.55 1.13 39.38
CA GLY A 68 9.61 1.37 37.93
C GLY A 68 10.24 2.72 37.58
N TYR A 69 10.88 2.81 36.43
CA TYR A 69 11.47 4.04 35.89
C TYR A 69 10.55 4.75 34.89
N GLY A 70 9.25 4.45 34.88
CA GLY A 70 8.25 5.11 34.04
C GLY A 70 7.87 4.31 32.82
N SER A 71 7.51 4.99 31.75
CA SER A 71 7.05 4.40 30.48
C SER A 71 7.89 4.88 29.30
N MET A 72 7.94 4.06 28.27
CA MET A 72 8.59 4.39 27.00
C MET A 72 7.72 3.96 25.83
N MET A 73 8.12 4.32 24.62
CA MET A 73 7.51 3.87 23.39
C MET A 73 7.57 2.34 23.31
N GLY A 74 6.41 1.70 23.11
CA GLY A 74 6.30 0.28 22.84
C GLY A 74 6.48 0.00 21.34
N SER A 75 5.45 0.29 20.57
CA SER A 75 5.45 0.13 19.12
C SER A 75 4.56 1.21 18.49
N ILE A 76 4.83 1.48 17.21
CA ILE A 76 3.94 2.23 16.34
C ILE A 76 3.48 1.25 15.27
N SER A 77 2.22 0.87 15.29
CA SER A 77 1.61 -0.01 14.28
C SER A 77 0.77 0.79 13.30
N THR A 78 0.74 0.37 12.05
CA THR A 78 -0.07 0.99 11.01
C THR A 78 -1.30 0.12 10.78
N ASP A 79 -2.49 0.70 10.83
CA ASP A 79 -3.73 -0.01 10.54
C ASP A 79 -3.86 -0.22 9.02
N MET A 80 -3.63 -1.45 8.56
CA MET A 80 -3.73 -1.84 7.15
C MET A 80 -5.11 -2.41 6.78
N SER A 81 -6.09 -2.34 7.67
CA SER A 81 -7.44 -2.83 7.41
C SER A 81 -8.05 -2.17 6.16
N ALA A 82 -8.95 -2.91 5.50
CA ALA A 82 -9.71 -2.37 4.38
C ALA A 82 -10.64 -1.24 4.87
N SER A 83 -10.77 -0.20 4.07
CA SER A 83 -11.73 0.89 4.30
C SER A 83 -12.80 0.87 3.21
N THR A 84 -13.99 1.37 3.53
CA THR A 84 -15.06 1.51 2.53
C THR A 84 -14.60 2.46 1.43
N PRO A 85 -14.57 2.03 0.16
CA PRO A 85 -14.16 2.87 -0.95
C PRO A 85 -15.23 3.93 -1.23
N THR A 86 -14.78 5.14 -1.55
CA THR A 86 -15.65 6.20 -2.05
C THR A 86 -15.43 6.35 -3.55
N TYR A 87 -16.52 6.27 -4.33
CA TYR A 87 -16.43 6.46 -5.78
C TYR A 87 -16.17 7.92 -6.14
N VAL A 88 -15.09 8.17 -6.88
CA VAL A 88 -14.66 9.52 -7.29
C VAL A 88 -14.83 9.74 -8.81
N GLY A 89 -15.24 8.71 -9.56
CA GLY A 89 -15.37 8.76 -11.04
C GLY A 89 -14.06 8.48 -11.77
N GLY A 90 -14.12 8.38 -13.10
CA GLY A 90 -12.95 8.17 -13.96
C GLY A 90 -12.33 6.77 -13.85
N LEU A 91 -11.02 6.70 -14.09
CA LEU A 91 -10.21 5.49 -13.99
C LEU A 91 -9.74 5.25 -12.55
N ASN A 92 -10.65 5.31 -11.60
CA ASN A 92 -10.31 5.09 -10.20
C ASN A 92 -10.61 3.65 -9.78
N ALA A 93 -9.71 3.07 -9.02
CA ALA A 93 -9.85 1.72 -8.48
C ALA A 93 -9.49 1.70 -6.99
N SER A 94 -10.14 0.85 -6.23
CA SER A 94 -9.74 0.57 -4.85
C SER A 94 -9.53 -0.93 -4.68
N VAL A 95 -8.55 -1.30 -3.86
CA VAL A 95 -8.34 -2.69 -3.48
C VAL A 95 -9.30 -3.01 -2.34
N ASP A 96 -10.23 -3.95 -2.59
CA ASP A 96 -11.07 -4.52 -1.55
C ASP A 96 -10.34 -5.70 -0.90
N GLY A 97 -9.94 -5.51 0.34
CA GLY A 97 -9.12 -6.48 1.08
C GLY A 97 -7.64 -6.12 1.16
N GLU A 98 -6.79 -7.14 1.26
CA GLU A 98 -5.34 -6.99 1.37
C GLU A 98 -4.70 -6.88 -0.02
N GLY A 99 -3.71 -6.00 -0.17
CA GLY A 99 -2.96 -5.85 -1.42
C GLY A 99 -2.62 -4.38 -1.72
N PHE A 100 -1.69 -4.18 -2.62
CA PHE A 100 -1.20 -2.87 -3.04
C PHE A 100 -1.06 -2.84 -4.54
N PHE A 101 -1.32 -1.70 -5.15
CA PHE A 101 -0.97 -1.44 -6.53
C PHE A 101 0.55 -1.31 -6.66
N ILE A 102 1.08 -1.78 -7.78
CA ILE A 102 2.51 -1.72 -8.09
C ILE A 102 2.74 -0.53 -9.01
N THR A 103 3.58 0.39 -8.58
CA THR A 103 3.95 1.58 -9.35
C THR A 103 5.47 1.73 -9.43
N PHE A 104 5.95 2.39 -10.48
CA PHE A 104 7.37 2.69 -10.63
C PHE A 104 7.58 3.94 -11.49
N PRO A 105 8.55 4.81 -11.14
CA PRO A 105 8.77 6.07 -11.84
C PRO A 105 9.34 5.91 -13.26
N LYS A 106 9.77 4.71 -13.64
CA LYS A 106 10.34 4.43 -14.97
C LYS A 106 9.63 3.25 -15.63
N SER A 107 9.49 3.29 -16.95
CA SER A 107 9.07 2.12 -17.70
C SER A 107 10.27 1.16 -17.83
N THR A 108 10.29 0.12 -17.06
CA THR A 108 11.32 -0.93 -17.05
C THR A 108 10.82 -2.11 -17.86
N GLY A 109 10.74 -2.11 -19.13
CA GLY A 109 10.37 -3.27 -19.95
C GLY A 109 9.52 -4.34 -19.24
N ASN A 110 9.57 -5.56 -19.73
CA ASN A 110 8.92 -6.70 -19.09
C ASN A 110 9.72 -7.18 -17.88
N VAL A 111 9.08 -7.25 -16.72
CA VAL A 111 9.69 -7.74 -15.48
C VAL A 111 9.03 -9.06 -15.08
N ALA A 112 9.80 -10.15 -15.04
CA ALA A 112 9.27 -11.40 -14.55
C ALA A 112 8.89 -11.28 -13.06
N VAL A 113 7.77 -11.89 -12.66
CA VAL A 113 7.29 -11.86 -11.26
C VAL A 113 8.36 -12.35 -10.28
N ALA A 114 9.21 -13.29 -10.71
CA ALA A 114 10.34 -13.78 -9.91
C ALA A 114 11.43 -12.72 -9.66
N ASP A 115 11.56 -11.74 -10.54
CA ASP A 115 12.58 -10.68 -10.45
C ASP A 115 12.08 -9.39 -9.79
N MET A 116 10.83 -9.37 -9.30
CA MET A 116 10.24 -8.21 -8.61
C MET A 116 11.09 -7.72 -7.43
N LYS A 117 11.74 -8.63 -6.71
CA LYS A 117 12.63 -8.28 -5.58
C LYS A 117 13.87 -7.49 -6.00
N LYS A 118 14.28 -7.59 -7.26
CA LYS A 118 15.45 -6.87 -7.80
C LYS A 118 15.10 -5.43 -8.23
N THR A 119 13.81 -5.16 -8.43
CA THR A 119 13.32 -3.84 -8.83
C THR A 119 12.68 -3.20 -7.62
N ASP A 120 13.17 -2.05 -7.20
CA ASP A 120 12.62 -1.30 -6.05
C ASP A 120 11.29 -0.64 -6.42
N PHE A 121 10.26 -1.47 -6.59
CA PHE A 121 8.91 -1.01 -6.87
C PHE A 121 8.33 -0.23 -5.68
N ASP A 122 7.52 0.75 -6.01
CA ASP A 122 6.70 1.46 -5.06
C ASP A 122 5.31 0.84 -5.00
N TYR A 123 4.80 0.66 -3.80
CA TYR A 123 3.51 0.05 -3.53
C TYR A 123 2.54 1.10 -3.00
N THR A 124 1.33 1.16 -3.54
CA THR A 124 0.35 2.15 -3.10
C THR A 124 -1.04 1.55 -2.93
N ARG A 125 -1.82 2.11 -2.02
CA ARG A 125 -3.26 1.83 -1.88
C ARG A 125 -4.13 2.85 -2.63
N VAL A 126 -3.52 3.93 -3.12
CA VAL A 126 -4.23 4.96 -3.86
C VAL A 126 -4.40 4.50 -5.30
N GLY A 127 -5.63 4.37 -5.74
CA GLY A 127 -5.98 3.96 -7.10
C GLY A 127 -6.57 5.10 -7.91
N GLN A 128 -5.99 6.29 -7.81
CA GLN A 128 -6.33 7.41 -8.71
C GLN A 128 -5.43 7.33 -9.94
N PHE A 129 -5.97 6.79 -11.02
CA PHE A 129 -5.22 6.56 -12.24
C PHE A 129 -5.63 7.54 -13.34
N ASN A 130 -4.65 7.96 -14.14
CA ASN A 130 -4.80 8.78 -15.30
C ASN A 130 -4.08 8.14 -16.49
N ILE A 131 -4.44 8.52 -17.71
CA ILE A 131 -3.71 8.14 -18.92
C ILE A 131 -2.86 9.33 -19.32
N ASP A 132 -1.55 9.12 -19.48
CA ASP A 132 -0.63 10.18 -19.92
C ASP A 132 -0.73 10.41 -21.44
N GLY A 133 -0.02 11.44 -21.93
CA GLY A 133 0.02 11.77 -23.36
C GLY A 133 0.63 10.68 -24.26
N ASN A 134 1.36 9.72 -23.70
CA ASN A 134 1.95 8.58 -24.40
C ASN A 134 1.09 7.31 -24.31
N GLY A 135 -0.06 7.41 -23.64
CA GLY A 135 -1.01 6.31 -23.43
C GLY A 135 -0.68 5.40 -22.24
N TYR A 136 0.28 5.73 -21.41
CA TYR A 136 0.54 4.93 -20.21
C TYR A 136 -0.43 5.24 -19.09
N LEU A 137 -0.82 4.20 -18.34
CA LEU A 137 -1.57 4.35 -17.11
C LEU A 137 -0.62 4.81 -16.02
N THR A 138 -0.90 6.00 -15.47
CA THR A 138 -0.09 6.62 -14.42
C THR A 138 -0.93 6.92 -13.19
N ASP A 139 -0.28 7.03 -12.05
CA ASP A 139 -0.88 7.50 -10.82
C ASP A 139 -0.88 9.06 -10.74
N ALA A 140 -1.37 9.60 -9.64
CA ALA A 140 -1.44 11.05 -9.43
C ALA A 140 -0.07 11.76 -9.42
N ASN A 141 1.03 11.04 -9.20
CA ASN A 141 2.40 11.56 -9.20
C ASN A 141 3.14 11.32 -10.53
N GLY A 142 2.48 10.69 -11.51
CA GLY A 142 3.08 10.38 -12.82
C GLY A 142 3.90 9.09 -12.84
N ASN A 143 3.82 8.25 -11.81
CA ASN A 143 4.45 6.93 -11.84
C ASN A 143 3.62 5.95 -12.65
N PHE A 144 4.27 5.08 -13.42
CA PHE A 144 3.61 4.07 -14.23
C PHE A 144 2.98 2.99 -13.34
N VAL A 145 1.75 2.61 -13.66
CA VAL A 145 1.04 1.51 -13.03
C VAL A 145 1.37 0.22 -13.75
N TYR A 146 1.77 -0.79 -13.01
CA TYR A 146 2.15 -2.09 -13.54
C TYR A 146 1.00 -3.09 -13.48
N GLY A 147 0.96 -3.95 -14.48
CA GLY A 147 -0.03 -4.98 -14.60
C GLY A 147 0.39 -6.09 -15.54
N PHE A 148 -0.57 -6.92 -15.89
CA PHE A 148 -0.38 -8.06 -16.78
C PHE A 148 -1.02 -7.78 -18.13
N ARG A 149 -0.33 -8.21 -19.20
CA ARG A 149 -0.84 -8.09 -20.57
C ARG A 149 -1.79 -9.24 -20.87
N PRO A 150 -2.90 -9.00 -21.63
CA PRO A 150 -3.79 -10.05 -22.06
C PRO A 150 -3.16 -10.89 -23.19
N ASP A 151 -3.51 -12.17 -23.28
CA ASP A 151 -3.13 -13.07 -24.39
C ASP A 151 -3.94 -12.83 -25.65
N ALA A 152 -5.14 -12.26 -25.53
CA ALA A 152 -6.02 -11.90 -26.63
C ALA A 152 -6.75 -10.59 -26.34
N VAL A 153 -7.08 -9.87 -27.40
CA VAL A 153 -7.68 -8.53 -27.31
C VAL A 153 -9.18 -8.58 -27.02
N GLU A 154 -9.92 -9.48 -27.65
CA GLU A 154 -11.38 -9.47 -27.57
C GLU A 154 -11.95 -10.30 -26.40
N ASN A 155 -11.35 -11.40 -26.04
CA ASN A 155 -11.78 -12.23 -24.91
C ASN A 155 -10.54 -12.91 -24.30
N PRO A 156 -9.78 -12.22 -23.45
CA PRO A 156 -8.58 -12.80 -22.88
C PRO A 156 -8.93 -13.98 -21.96
N THR A 157 -8.32 -15.11 -22.22
CA THR A 157 -8.46 -16.29 -21.38
C THR A 157 -7.34 -16.39 -20.34
N LYS A 158 -6.21 -15.75 -20.65
CA LYS A 158 -5.02 -15.74 -19.81
C LYS A 158 -4.34 -14.37 -19.86
N PHE A 159 -3.56 -14.09 -18.84
CA PHE A 159 -2.68 -12.93 -18.79
C PHE A 159 -1.24 -13.42 -18.68
N ASP A 160 -0.33 -12.69 -19.32
CA ASP A 160 1.10 -12.99 -19.26
C ASP A 160 1.58 -13.00 -17.80
N GLY A 161 2.56 -13.87 -17.50
CA GLY A 161 3.19 -13.92 -16.16
C GLY A 161 4.25 -12.84 -15.95
N GLU A 162 4.33 -11.86 -16.84
CA GLU A 162 5.29 -10.75 -16.77
C GLU A 162 4.57 -9.45 -16.39
N LEU A 163 5.21 -8.68 -15.50
CA LEU A 163 4.74 -7.35 -15.14
C LEU A 163 5.23 -6.34 -16.20
N VAL A 164 4.30 -5.58 -16.72
CA VAL A 164 4.57 -4.51 -17.68
C VAL A 164 3.86 -3.24 -17.27
N ALA A 165 4.45 -2.07 -17.60
CA ALA A 165 3.74 -0.81 -17.50
C ALA A 165 2.53 -0.84 -18.45
N ILE A 166 1.33 -0.62 -17.90
CA ILE A 166 0.10 -0.69 -18.68
C ILE A 166 0.05 0.47 -19.65
N LYS A 167 -0.07 0.17 -20.95
CA LYS A 167 -0.16 1.15 -22.01
C LYS A 167 -1.48 1.00 -22.77
N VAL A 168 -2.10 2.11 -23.10
CA VAL A 168 -3.35 2.23 -23.84
C VAL A 168 -3.11 3.06 -25.12
N PRO A 169 -3.22 2.51 -26.32
CA PRO A 169 -3.42 1.09 -26.64
C PRO A 169 -2.19 0.23 -26.31
N SER A 170 -2.40 -1.03 -25.99
CA SER A 170 -1.28 -1.96 -25.78
C SER A 170 -0.68 -2.40 -27.12
N ALA A 171 0.57 -2.90 -27.10
CA ALA A 171 1.21 -3.44 -28.31
C ALA A 171 0.45 -4.63 -28.93
N VAL A 172 -0.31 -5.37 -28.10
CA VAL A 172 -1.17 -6.47 -28.56
C VAL A 172 -2.35 -5.94 -29.38
N ILE A 173 -2.98 -4.84 -28.90
CA ILE A 173 -4.07 -4.18 -29.62
C ILE A 173 -3.55 -3.60 -30.96
N GLY A 174 -2.35 -3.03 -30.96
CA GLY A 174 -1.74 -2.46 -32.16
C GLY A 174 -1.34 -3.48 -33.22
N ALA A 175 -1.21 -4.77 -32.86
CA ALA A 175 -0.95 -5.82 -33.84
C ALA A 175 -2.19 -6.21 -34.69
N ASP A 176 -3.37 -6.14 -34.05
CA ASP A 176 -4.65 -6.52 -34.65
C ASP A 176 -5.41 -5.32 -35.25
N PHE A 177 -5.03 -4.10 -34.87
CA PHE A 177 -5.66 -2.87 -35.30
C PHE A 177 -4.58 -1.89 -35.76
N ASP A 178 -4.78 -1.23 -36.90
CA ASP A 178 -3.85 -0.22 -37.43
C ASP A 178 -3.61 0.91 -36.42
N ASN A 179 -2.34 1.06 -36.03
CA ASN A 179 -1.89 1.92 -34.93
C ASN A 179 -2.25 3.40 -35.07
N ASP A 180 -2.40 3.90 -36.32
CA ASP A 180 -2.61 5.33 -36.57
C ASP A 180 -4.07 5.80 -36.44
N SER A 181 -5.03 4.87 -36.31
CA SER A 181 -6.46 5.20 -36.27
C SER A 181 -7.19 4.71 -35.02
N LEU A 182 -6.49 4.04 -34.09
CA LEU A 182 -7.13 3.44 -32.93
C LEU A 182 -7.31 4.46 -31.80
N GLN A 183 -8.51 4.95 -31.65
CA GLN A 183 -8.92 5.73 -30.48
C GLN A 183 -9.72 4.83 -29.55
N LEU A 184 -9.28 4.73 -28.29
CA LEU A 184 -10.04 4.07 -27.24
C LEU A 184 -10.87 5.11 -26.49
N THR A 185 -12.15 4.84 -26.36
CA THR A 185 -13.07 5.62 -25.56
C THR A 185 -13.61 4.77 -24.42
N ASN A 186 -14.13 5.40 -23.37
CA ASN A 186 -14.72 4.69 -22.22
C ASN A 186 -13.80 3.64 -21.59
N VAL A 187 -12.53 3.98 -21.37
CA VAL A 187 -11.62 3.10 -20.64
C VAL A 187 -12.14 2.95 -19.19
N LYS A 188 -12.33 1.71 -18.77
CA LYS A 188 -12.89 1.36 -17.46
C LYS A 188 -12.10 0.22 -16.82
N ILE A 189 -12.08 0.21 -15.50
CA ILE A 189 -11.56 -0.90 -14.70
C ILE A 189 -12.76 -1.66 -14.13
N ASN A 190 -12.82 -2.96 -14.38
CA ASN A 190 -13.88 -3.81 -13.82
C ASN A 190 -13.53 -4.30 -12.40
N SER A 191 -14.47 -4.98 -11.74
CA SER A 191 -14.28 -5.52 -10.38
C SER A 191 -13.21 -6.60 -10.27
N LEU A 192 -12.75 -7.17 -11.38
CA LEU A 192 -11.65 -8.13 -11.44
C LEU A 192 -10.29 -7.46 -11.68
N GLY A 193 -10.24 -6.12 -11.73
CA GLY A 193 -9.02 -5.36 -12.02
C GLY A 193 -8.62 -5.37 -13.49
N GLU A 194 -9.49 -5.82 -14.39
CA GLU A 194 -9.25 -5.81 -15.84
C GLU A 194 -9.63 -4.44 -16.41
N ILE A 195 -8.75 -3.91 -17.23
CA ILE A 195 -8.93 -2.64 -17.91
C ILE A 195 -9.45 -2.93 -19.32
N SER A 196 -10.61 -2.39 -19.60
CA SER A 196 -11.24 -2.50 -20.92
C SER A 196 -11.54 -1.13 -21.50
N GLY A 197 -11.51 -1.03 -22.82
CA GLY A 197 -11.87 0.18 -23.54
C GLY A 197 -12.74 -0.15 -24.75
N THR A 198 -13.52 0.82 -25.21
CA THR A 198 -14.31 0.70 -26.44
C THR A 198 -13.52 1.32 -27.59
N VAL A 199 -13.33 0.57 -28.66
CA VAL A 199 -12.66 1.02 -29.86
C VAL A 199 -13.56 1.99 -30.60
N LYS A 200 -12.99 3.14 -30.98
CA LYS A 200 -13.58 4.08 -31.93
C LYS A 200 -12.76 4.00 -33.21
N SER A 201 -13.32 3.38 -34.22
CA SER A 201 -12.65 3.20 -35.52
C SER A 201 -13.53 3.71 -36.67
N THR A 202 -12.89 4.07 -37.79
CA THR A 202 -13.58 4.35 -39.04
C THR A 202 -14.13 3.08 -39.70
N ASP A 203 -13.59 1.91 -39.37
CA ASP A 203 -14.09 0.60 -39.78
C ASP A 203 -15.31 0.18 -38.98
N LYS A 204 -16.45 -0.01 -39.64
CA LYS A 204 -17.70 -0.42 -39.06
C LYS A 204 -17.65 -1.77 -38.32
N ASP A 205 -16.76 -2.66 -38.73
CA ASP A 205 -16.60 -3.99 -38.14
C ASP A 205 -15.77 -3.96 -36.83
N LYS A 206 -15.04 -2.89 -36.59
CA LYS A 206 -14.19 -2.70 -35.41
C LYS A 206 -14.74 -1.66 -34.45
N ASP A 207 -15.59 -0.75 -34.95
CA ASP A 207 -16.19 0.33 -34.15
C ASP A 207 -17.15 -0.22 -33.10
N GLY A 208 -17.06 0.28 -31.88
CA GLY A 208 -17.91 -0.12 -30.76
C GLY A 208 -17.51 -1.44 -30.06
N LYS A 209 -16.47 -2.14 -30.54
CA LYS A 209 -15.98 -3.35 -29.84
C LYS A 209 -15.29 -3.00 -28.55
N THR A 210 -15.55 -3.81 -27.52
CA THR A 210 -14.83 -3.72 -26.24
C THR A 210 -13.60 -4.59 -26.30
N VAL A 211 -12.45 -3.99 -26.02
CA VAL A 211 -11.15 -4.67 -26.02
C VAL A 211 -10.54 -4.64 -24.61
N SER A 212 -9.84 -5.71 -24.27
CA SER A 212 -9.08 -5.77 -23.02
C SER A 212 -7.69 -5.18 -23.22
N ILE A 213 -7.32 -4.25 -22.35
CA ILE A 213 -6.04 -3.53 -22.42
C ILE A 213 -5.01 -4.24 -21.54
N GLY A 214 -5.44 -4.73 -20.39
CA GLY A 214 -4.60 -5.37 -19.41
C GLY A 214 -5.32 -5.58 -18.08
N LYS A 215 -4.62 -6.16 -17.13
CA LYS A 215 -5.11 -6.36 -15.79
C LYS A 215 -4.14 -5.72 -14.80
N VAL A 216 -4.64 -4.90 -13.88
CA VAL A 216 -3.82 -4.27 -12.85
C VAL A 216 -3.25 -5.33 -11.92
N ALA A 217 -1.95 -5.28 -11.67
CA ALA A 217 -1.29 -6.18 -10.74
C ALA A 217 -1.47 -5.70 -9.29
N ILE A 218 -1.72 -6.66 -8.41
CA ILE A 218 -1.83 -6.43 -6.97
C ILE A 218 -0.75 -7.26 -6.28
N ALA A 219 0.08 -6.60 -5.47
CA ALA A 219 1.06 -7.24 -4.62
C ALA A 219 0.48 -7.50 -3.24
N THR A 220 0.66 -8.70 -2.71
CA THR A 220 0.31 -9.07 -1.34
C THR A 220 1.56 -9.38 -0.55
N PHE A 221 1.58 -9.00 0.72
CA PHE A 221 2.71 -9.20 1.63
C PHE A 221 2.25 -10.02 2.83
N GLN A 222 3.11 -10.91 3.31
CA GLN A 222 2.84 -11.68 4.53
C GLN A 222 2.74 -10.77 5.76
N ASN A 223 3.52 -9.67 5.77
CA ASN A 223 3.47 -8.66 6.81
C ASN A 223 3.35 -7.26 6.19
N PRO A 224 2.14 -6.75 5.95
CA PRO A 224 1.94 -5.41 5.39
C PRO A 224 2.43 -4.28 6.31
N GLU A 225 2.44 -4.51 7.64
CA GLU A 225 2.92 -3.51 8.61
C GLU A 225 4.44 -3.32 8.56
N GLY A 226 5.17 -4.30 8.03
CA GLY A 226 6.63 -4.23 7.84
C GLY A 226 7.06 -3.36 6.67
N LEU A 227 6.13 -2.89 5.84
CA LEU A 227 6.45 -2.00 4.73
C LEU A 227 6.87 -0.62 5.25
N SER A 228 7.96 -0.09 4.70
CA SER A 228 8.43 1.26 4.99
C SER A 228 7.63 2.31 4.22
N LYS A 229 7.21 3.39 4.89
CA LYS A 229 6.57 4.53 4.20
C LYS A 229 7.65 5.37 3.50
N LYS A 230 7.55 5.51 2.18
CA LYS A 230 8.44 6.35 1.34
C LYS A 230 7.93 7.80 1.19
N GLY A 231 6.76 8.13 1.75
CA GLY A 231 6.07 9.40 1.54
C GLY A 231 5.14 9.37 0.34
N SER A 232 4.36 10.43 0.13
CA SER A 232 3.42 10.56 -1.01
C SER A 232 2.55 9.32 -1.23
N PHE A 233 2.08 8.67 -0.16
CA PHE A 233 1.26 7.44 -0.14
C PHE A 233 1.93 6.16 -0.69
N TYR A 234 3.26 6.17 -0.86
CA TYR A 234 4.00 4.97 -1.27
C TYR A 234 4.58 4.21 -0.09
N TYR A 235 4.68 2.91 -0.29
CA TYR A 235 5.32 1.96 0.59
C TYR A 235 6.44 1.25 -0.17
N GLY A 236 7.57 1.03 0.49
CA GLY A 236 8.67 0.22 -0.02
C GLY A 236 8.72 -1.11 0.72
N ALA A 237 9.02 -2.18 0.00
CA ALA A 237 9.38 -3.43 0.65
C ALA A 237 10.75 -3.25 1.30
N ALA A 238 10.89 -3.63 2.58
CA ALA A 238 12.20 -3.77 3.20
C ALA A 238 12.91 -4.97 2.55
N GLU A 239 14.20 -4.80 2.23
CA GLU A 239 15.07 -5.89 1.78
C GLU A 239 15.24 -6.98 2.84
#